data_b5a78349f74577d75fe6fcddc7d3ea2c
#
_entry.id   b5a78349f74577d75fe6fcddc7d3ea2c
#
_cell.length_a   1.000
_cell.length_b   1.000
_cell.length_c   1.000
_cell.angle_alpha   90.00
_cell.angle_beta   90.00
_cell.angle_gamma   90.00
#
_symmetry.space_group_name_H-M   'P 1'
#
loop_
_entity.id
_entity.type
_entity.pdbx_description
1 polymer ?
#
loop_
_entity_poly.entity_id
_entity_poly.type
_entity_poly.pdbx_seq_one_letter_code
_entity_poly.pdbx_strand_id
1 'polypeptide(L)'
;LPDPSLLPFYKNYENRLLWIDDEITTMTLEYAKMIMQWNIEDKQNNIPKESRTPIKVIFFSPGGDLEVNNCLVDTIQLSETPVVGINVGMAASSGCFIYLACHKRYTFPTAEFLIHKGAGQFAGNYDEVVAAILNYQRQIEELGNFVLARTKIPNDVFEEHFSTDWYL
;
A
#
# COMPACT_ATOMS: atom_id res chain seq x y z
N LEU A 1 -13.08 -13.39 -29.74
CA LEU A 1 -13.31 -13.73 -28.34
C LEU A 1 -12.10 -13.29 -27.52
N PRO A 2 -12.29 -12.73 -26.32
CA PRO A 2 -11.17 -12.42 -25.43
C PRO A 2 -10.33 -13.68 -25.17
N ASP A 3 -9.03 -13.49 -24.97
CA ASP A 3 -8.14 -14.60 -24.60
C ASP A 3 -8.61 -15.22 -23.26
N PRO A 4 -8.92 -16.53 -23.23
CA PRO A 4 -9.38 -17.19 -22.01
C PRO A 4 -8.40 -17.08 -20.84
N SER A 5 -7.09 -16.91 -21.11
CA SER A 5 -6.06 -16.74 -20.09
C SER A 5 -6.22 -15.42 -19.30
N LEU A 6 -6.86 -14.43 -19.90
CA LEU A 6 -7.14 -13.12 -19.29
C LEU A 6 -8.46 -13.08 -18.51
N LEU A 7 -9.24 -14.18 -18.51
CA LEU A 7 -10.53 -14.22 -17.82
C LEU A 7 -10.46 -13.90 -16.33
N PRO A 8 -9.45 -14.39 -15.56
CA PRO A 8 -9.30 -13.99 -14.15
C PRO A 8 -9.07 -12.49 -13.98
N PHE A 9 -8.25 -11.87 -14.85
CA PHE A 9 -7.99 -10.45 -14.84
C PHE A 9 -9.29 -9.65 -15.06
N TYR A 10 -10.07 -9.98 -16.10
CA TYR A 10 -11.35 -9.29 -16.36
C TYR A 10 -12.34 -9.45 -15.20
N LYS A 11 -12.43 -10.64 -14.62
CA LYS A 11 -13.30 -10.87 -13.46
C LYS A 11 -12.85 -10.09 -12.23
N ASN A 12 -11.56 -10.00 -11.98
CA ASN A 12 -11.01 -9.18 -10.90
C ASN A 12 -11.33 -7.70 -11.14
N TYR A 13 -11.13 -7.22 -12.36
CA TYR A 13 -11.45 -5.84 -12.72
C TYR A 13 -12.93 -5.51 -12.52
N GLU A 14 -13.85 -6.36 -13.03
CA GLU A 14 -15.31 -6.19 -12.87
C GLU A 14 -15.73 -6.18 -11.39
N ASN A 15 -15.06 -6.97 -10.55
CA ASN A 15 -15.35 -7.04 -9.12
C ASN A 15 -14.57 -6.02 -8.27
N ARG A 16 -13.81 -5.12 -8.90
CA ARG A 16 -12.93 -4.14 -8.26
C ARG A 16 -11.98 -4.80 -7.25
N LEU A 17 -11.35 -5.91 -7.67
CA LEU A 17 -10.46 -6.73 -6.87
C LEU A 17 -9.04 -6.61 -7.39
N LEU A 18 -8.12 -6.16 -6.53
CA LEU A 18 -6.69 -6.06 -6.78
C LEU A 18 -5.94 -7.05 -5.88
N TRP A 19 -4.90 -7.67 -6.42
CA TRP A 19 -4.02 -8.55 -5.66
C TRP A 19 -2.61 -7.97 -5.63
N ILE A 20 -2.12 -7.64 -4.43
CA ILE A 20 -0.71 -7.36 -4.17
C ILE A 20 -0.14 -8.64 -3.56
N ASP A 21 0.26 -9.56 -4.43
CA ASP A 21 0.65 -10.94 -4.09
C ASP A 21 2.12 -11.25 -4.48
N ASP A 22 2.91 -10.21 -4.69
CA ASP A 22 4.33 -10.30 -5.01
C ASP A 22 5.07 -9.06 -4.46
N GLU A 23 6.33 -8.91 -4.81
CA GLU A 23 7.15 -7.73 -4.51
C GLU A 23 6.52 -6.46 -5.14
N ILE A 24 6.52 -5.37 -4.37
CA ILE A 24 6.04 -4.07 -4.83
C ILE A 24 7.10 -3.44 -5.73
N THR A 25 6.76 -3.31 -7.01
CA THR A 25 7.62 -2.75 -8.06
C THR A 25 6.85 -1.72 -8.88
N THR A 26 7.48 -1.13 -9.88
CA THR A 26 6.80 -0.22 -10.82
C THR A 26 5.58 -0.85 -11.52
N MET A 27 5.52 -2.18 -11.63
CA MET A 27 4.33 -2.87 -12.16
C MET A 27 3.11 -2.71 -11.26
N THR A 28 3.32 -2.51 -9.95
CA THR A 28 2.24 -2.30 -8.98
C THR A 28 1.54 -0.94 -9.17
N LEU A 29 2.16 0.01 -9.89
CA LEU A 29 1.53 1.29 -10.26
C LEU A 29 0.26 1.13 -11.11
N GLU A 30 0.09 -0.02 -11.79
CA GLU A 30 -1.16 -0.32 -12.50
C GLU A 30 -2.36 -0.31 -11.54
N TYR A 31 -2.18 -0.68 -10.29
CA TYR A 31 -3.25 -0.64 -9.28
C TYR A 31 -3.62 0.79 -8.88
N ALA A 32 -2.66 1.70 -8.82
CA ALA A 32 -2.97 3.12 -8.63
C ALA A 32 -3.82 3.66 -9.78
N LYS A 33 -3.47 3.32 -11.02
CA LYS A 33 -4.23 3.70 -12.22
C LYS A 33 -5.65 3.12 -12.19
N MET A 34 -5.82 1.84 -11.78
CA MET A 34 -7.12 1.21 -11.66
C MET A 34 -7.99 1.89 -10.58
N ILE A 35 -7.42 2.20 -9.42
CA ILE A 35 -8.13 2.92 -8.35
C ILE A 35 -8.58 4.30 -8.84
N MET A 36 -7.73 5.04 -9.51
CA MET A 36 -8.06 6.33 -10.11
C MET A 36 -9.17 6.19 -11.17
N GLN A 37 -9.09 5.17 -12.04
CA GLN A 37 -10.07 4.92 -13.08
C GLN A 37 -11.46 4.65 -12.49
N TRP A 38 -11.57 3.80 -11.47
CA TRP A 38 -12.85 3.53 -10.82
C TRP A 38 -13.43 4.76 -10.09
N ASN A 39 -12.58 5.63 -9.55
CA ASN A 39 -13.04 6.90 -8.99
C ASN A 39 -13.62 7.82 -10.07
N ILE A 40 -12.98 7.87 -11.25
CA ILE A 40 -13.47 8.64 -12.41
C ILE A 40 -14.82 8.08 -12.90
N GLU A 41 -14.93 6.76 -13.05
CA GLU A 41 -16.16 6.09 -13.49
C GLU A 41 -17.32 6.33 -12.51
N ASP A 42 -17.08 6.18 -11.21
CA ASP A 42 -18.09 6.46 -10.19
C ASP A 42 -18.58 7.90 -10.23
N LYS A 43 -17.64 8.85 -10.44
CA LYS A 43 -17.97 10.27 -10.56
C LYS A 43 -18.74 10.57 -11.85
N GLN A 44 -18.33 10.02 -12.99
CA GLN A 44 -19.00 10.21 -14.28
C GLN A 44 -20.43 9.63 -14.27
N ASN A 45 -20.63 8.52 -13.56
CA ASN A 45 -21.93 7.90 -13.39
C ASN A 45 -22.76 8.52 -12.25
N ASN A 46 -22.30 9.62 -11.64
CA ASN A 46 -22.96 10.34 -10.54
C ASN A 46 -23.30 9.42 -9.35
N ILE A 47 -22.47 8.42 -9.06
CA ILE A 47 -22.69 7.51 -7.93
C ILE A 47 -22.30 8.23 -6.63
N PRO A 48 -23.26 8.41 -5.68
CA PRO A 48 -22.94 9.00 -4.38
C PRO A 48 -21.86 8.20 -3.64
N LYS A 49 -20.99 8.88 -2.87
CA LYS A 49 -19.83 8.24 -2.21
C LYS A 49 -20.23 7.04 -1.35
N GLU A 50 -21.34 7.15 -0.61
CA GLU A 50 -21.89 6.13 0.26
C GLU A 50 -22.46 4.91 -0.48
N SER A 51 -22.73 5.05 -1.79
CA SER A 51 -23.29 4.00 -2.66
C SER A 51 -22.27 3.36 -3.58
N ARG A 52 -21.01 3.84 -3.55
CA ARG A 52 -19.95 3.31 -4.43
C ARG A 52 -19.56 1.90 -4.01
N THR A 53 -19.40 1.02 -5.00
CA THR A 53 -18.88 -0.32 -4.78
C THR A 53 -17.43 -0.24 -4.30
N PRO A 54 -17.08 -0.77 -3.12
CA PRO A 54 -15.71 -0.71 -2.61
C PRO A 54 -14.71 -1.41 -3.51
N ILE A 55 -13.52 -0.84 -3.60
CA ILE A 55 -12.34 -1.49 -4.19
C ILE A 55 -11.72 -2.38 -3.11
N LYS A 56 -11.43 -3.64 -3.44
CA LYS A 56 -10.81 -4.59 -2.53
C LYS A 56 -9.37 -4.83 -2.93
N VAL A 57 -8.45 -4.71 -1.98
CA VAL A 57 -7.03 -4.98 -2.18
C VAL A 57 -6.65 -6.15 -1.27
N ILE A 58 -6.23 -7.25 -1.89
CA ILE A 58 -5.79 -8.46 -1.19
C ILE A 58 -4.27 -8.42 -1.06
N PHE A 59 -3.75 -8.70 0.12
CA PHE A 59 -2.34 -8.62 0.44
C PHE A 59 -1.73 -9.97 0.75
N PHE A 60 -0.66 -10.30 0.01
CA PHE A 60 0.29 -11.36 0.30
C PHE A 60 1.66 -10.93 -0.23
N SER A 61 2.29 -9.94 0.41
CA SER A 61 3.46 -9.27 -0.17
C SER A 61 4.57 -9.05 0.88
N PRO A 62 5.84 -9.29 0.48
CA PRO A 62 7.00 -8.96 1.30
C PRO A 62 7.28 -7.45 1.36
N GLY A 63 6.60 -6.64 0.57
CA GLY A 63 6.90 -5.23 0.39
C GLY A 63 7.72 -4.96 -0.86
N GLY A 64 8.48 -3.86 -0.89
CA GLY A 64 9.32 -3.48 -2.03
C GLY A 64 9.52 -1.97 -2.11
N ASP A 65 9.44 -1.45 -3.32
CA ASP A 65 9.79 -0.07 -3.68
C ASP A 65 9.05 1.00 -2.87
N LEU A 66 9.79 1.90 -2.24
CA LEU A 66 9.27 2.96 -1.38
C LEU A 66 8.52 4.05 -2.17
N GLU A 67 8.95 4.38 -3.37
CA GLU A 67 8.32 5.43 -4.17
C GLU A 67 6.98 4.94 -4.71
N VAL A 68 6.92 3.68 -5.13
CA VAL A 68 5.67 3.01 -5.51
C VAL A 68 4.72 2.89 -4.32
N ASN A 69 5.25 2.55 -3.14
CA ASN A 69 4.48 2.57 -1.89
C ASN A 69 3.81 3.93 -1.66
N ASN A 70 4.58 5.01 -1.71
CA ASN A 70 4.06 6.34 -1.44
C ASN A 70 2.96 6.72 -2.44
N CYS A 71 3.14 6.40 -3.72
CA CYS A 71 2.13 6.62 -4.76
C CYS A 71 0.83 5.86 -4.45
N LEU A 72 0.90 4.59 -4.04
CA LEU A 72 -0.29 3.80 -3.71
C LEU A 72 -0.95 4.26 -2.40
N VAL A 73 -0.17 4.58 -1.37
CA VAL A 73 -0.67 5.13 -0.11
C VAL A 73 -1.48 6.40 -0.38
N ASP A 74 -0.92 7.35 -1.12
CA ASP A 74 -1.60 8.61 -1.44
C ASP A 74 -2.83 8.37 -2.32
N THR A 75 -2.73 7.51 -3.33
CA THR A 75 -3.86 7.16 -4.21
C THR A 75 -5.03 6.59 -3.41
N ILE A 76 -4.76 5.71 -2.45
CA ILE A 76 -5.78 5.11 -1.58
C ILE A 76 -6.38 6.17 -0.66
N GLN A 77 -5.55 6.99 -0.01
CA GLN A 77 -6.04 8.01 0.91
C GLN A 77 -6.89 9.08 0.22
N LEU A 78 -6.55 9.45 -1.01
CA LEU A 78 -7.29 10.44 -1.82
C LEU A 78 -8.49 9.84 -2.55
N SER A 79 -8.64 8.52 -2.56
CA SER A 79 -9.78 7.85 -3.19
C SER A 79 -11.08 8.20 -2.50
N GLU A 80 -12.04 8.73 -3.24
CA GLU A 80 -13.41 8.94 -2.76
C GLU A 80 -14.25 7.66 -2.77
N THR A 81 -13.82 6.65 -3.56
CA THR A 81 -14.40 5.32 -3.55
C THR A 81 -13.74 4.52 -2.44
N PRO A 82 -14.50 3.89 -1.54
CA PRO A 82 -13.93 3.16 -0.41
C PRO A 82 -12.95 2.06 -0.86
N VAL A 83 -11.77 2.02 -0.23
CA VAL A 83 -10.77 0.96 -0.45
C VAL A 83 -10.70 0.09 0.79
N VAL A 84 -10.84 -1.22 0.59
CA VAL A 84 -10.85 -2.24 1.64
C VAL A 84 -9.62 -3.13 1.49
N GLY A 85 -8.74 -3.13 2.48
CA GLY A 85 -7.58 -3.99 2.54
C GLY A 85 -7.89 -5.32 3.26
N ILE A 86 -7.43 -6.43 2.71
CA ILE A 86 -7.58 -7.77 3.30
C ILE A 86 -6.22 -8.45 3.28
N ASN A 87 -5.59 -8.61 4.46
CA ASN A 87 -4.36 -9.38 4.58
C ASN A 87 -4.70 -10.87 4.69
N VAL A 88 -4.30 -11.68 3.71
CA VAL A 88 -4.58 -13.11 3.64
C VAL A 88 -3.40 -13.99 4.05
N GLY A 89 -2.24 -13.40 4.33
CA GLY A 89 -1.06 -14.14 4.76
C GLY A 89 0.07 -13.24 5.23
N MET A 90 0.46 -12.26 4.43
CA MET A 90 1.55 -11.35 4.79
C MET A 90 1.32 -9.96 4.19
N ALA A 91 1.49 -8.93 5.00
CA ALA A 91 1.64 -7.55 4.56
C ALA A 91 2.89 -6.98 5.23
N ALA A 92 4.02 -7.03 4.52
CA ALA A 92 5.31 -6.64 5.06
C ALA A 92 5.84 -5.34 4.43
N SER A 93 6.56 -4.53 5.23
CA SER A 93 7.25 -3.33 4.75
C SER A 93 6.30 -2.41 3.97
N SER A 94 6.60 -2.06 2.72
CA SER A 94 5.71 -1.29 1.84
C SER A 94 4.30 -1.89 1.74
N GLY A 95 4.16 -3.22 1.74
CA GLY A 95 2.85 -3.89 1.75
C GLY A 95 2.02 -3.56 3.00
N CYS A 96 2.67 -3.45 4.15
CA CYS A 96 2.01 -3.04 5.39
C CYS A 96 1.54 -1.58 5.33
N PHE A 97 2.35 -0.66 4.83
CA PHE A 97 1.97 0.75 4.73
C PHE A 97 0.80 0.96 3.76
N ILE A 98 0.82 0.28 2.60
CA ILE A 98 -0.32 0.32 1.65
C ILE A 98 -1.58 -0.26 2.29
N TYR A 99 -1.46 -1.37 3.03
CA TYR A 99 -2.59 -1.93 3.79
C TYR A 99 -3.12 -0.95 4.83
N LEU A 100 -2.24 -0.26 5.56
CA LEU A 100 -2.63 0.75 6.55
C LEU A 100 -3.32 1.96 5.92
N ALA A 101 -3.05 2.28 4.65
CA ALA A 101 -3.73 3.35 3.92
C ALA A 101 -5.20 3.04 3.62
N CYS A 102 -5.58 1.76 3.55
CA CYS A 102 -6.95 1.36 3.25
C CYS A 102 -7.96 1.91 4.27
N HIS A 103 -9.12 2.34 3.78
CA HIS A 103 -10.19 2.94 4.60
C HIS A 103 -10.79 1.95 5.59
N LYS A 104 -10.89 0.67 5.18
CA LYS A 104 -11.32 -0.44 6.02
C LYS A 104 -10.36 -1.61 5.86
N ARG A 105 -10.08 -2.30 6.94
CA ARG A 105 -9.02 -3.31 6.96
C ARG A 105 -9.50 -4.58 7.65
N TYR A 106 -9.17 -5.71 7.04
CA TYR A 106 -9.41 -7.05 7.56
C TYR A 106 -8.13 -7.88 7.48
N THR A 107 -7.97 -8.81 8.39
CA THR A 107 -6.85 -9.74 8.38
C THR A 107 -7.32 -11.15 8.67
N PHE A 108 -6.65 -12.14 8.06
CA PHE A 108 -6.85 -13.54 8.42
C PHE A 108 -6.17 -13.83 9.77
N PRO A 109 -6.65 -14.84 10.51
CA PRO A 109 -6.15 -15.11 11.86
C PRO A 109 -4.66 -15.46 11.96
N THR A 110 -4.08 -15.98 10.87
CA THR A 110 -2.67 -16.39 10.80
C THR A 110 -1.83 -15.47 9.90
N ALA A 111 -2.42 -14.36 9.47
CA ALA A 111 -1.70 -13.41 8.64
C ALA A 111 -0.78 -12.54 9.51
N GLU A 112 0.38 -12.22 8.95
CA GLU A 112 1.45 -11.48 9.62
C GLU A 112 1.60 -10.07 9.05
N PHE A 113 2.13 -9.19 9.86
CA PHE A 113 2.59 -7.88 9.46
C PHE A 113 4.07 -7.73 9.82
N LEU A 114 4.82 -7.05 8.96
CA LEU A 114 6.19 -6.63 9.26
C LEU A 114 6.31 -5.13 9.11
N ILE A 115 6.75 -4.47 10.16
CA ILE A 115 7.07 -3.05 10.16
C ILE A 115 8.57 -2.89 10.42
N HIS A 116 9.25 -2.12 9.57
CA HIS A 116 10.65 -1.78 9.72
C HIS A 116 11.00 -0.50 8.95
N LYS A 117 12.17 0.08 9.25
CA LYS A 117 12.68 1.26 8.51
C LYS A 117 13.10 0.94 7.08
N GLY A 118 13.26 -0.35 6.75
CA GLY A 118 13.75 -0.77 5.45
C GLY A 118 15.27 -0.61 5.31
N ALA A 119 15.75 -0.84 4.08
CA ALA A 119 17.16 -0.70 3.71
C ALA A 119 17.27 0.18 2.46
N GLY A 120 18.29 1.00 2.41
CA GLY A 120 18.62 1.84 1.26
C GLY A 120 20.07 1.66 0.84
N GLN A 121 20.32 1.77 -0.46
CA GLN A 121 21.67 1.87 -1.02
C GLN A 121 21.79 3.19 -1.77
N PHE A 122 22.87 3.94 -1.50
CA PHE A 122 23.09 5.25 -2.09
C PHE A 122 24.44 5.28 -2.79
N ALA A 123 24.42 5.75 -4.04
CA ALA A 123 25.64 5.87 -4.86
C ALA A 123 25.64 7.24 -5.54
N GLY A 124 26.84 7.82 -5.72
CA GLY A 124 27.02 9.11 -6.35
C GLY A 124 28.22 9.85 -5.76
N ASN A 125 28.37 11.13 -6.08
CA ASN A 125 29.33 11.98 -5.40
C ASN A 125 28.88 12.31 -3.97
N TYR A 126 29.74 12.95 -3.18
CA TYR A 126 29.46 13.25 -1.77
C TYR A 126 28.15 13.98 -1.54
N ASP A 127 27.89 15.05 -2.30
CA ASP A 127 26.70 15.89 -2.11
C ASP A 127 25.41 15.14 -2.51
N GLU A 128 25.47 14.35 -3.58
CA GLU A 128 24.36 13.49 -4.03
C GLU A 128 23.99 12.44 -2.97
N VAL A 129 25.00 11.77 -2.40
CA VAL A 129 24.79 10.75 -1.36
C VAL A 129 24.21 11.37 -0.10
N VAL A 130 24.74 12.52 0.36
CA VAL A 130 24.21 13.23 1.53
C VAL A 130 22.75 13.66 1.29
N ALA A 131 22.43 14.23 0.14
CA ALA A 131 21.07 14.62 -0.20
C ALA A 131 20.11 13.42 -0.24
N ALA A 132 20.53 12.30 -0.79
CA ALA A 132 19.74 11.07 -0.85
C ALA A 132 19.48 10.50 0.55
N ILE A 133 20.48 10.47 1.43
CA ILE A 133 20.33 10.01 2.82
C ILE A 133 19.33 10.90 3.59
N LEU A 134 19.45 12.22 3.48
CA LEU A 134 18.55 13.15 4.15
C LEU A 134 17.10 13.01 3.65
N ASN A 135 16.93 12.81 2.35
CA ASN A 135 15.59 12.55 1.79
C ASN A 135 15.01 11.22 2.29
N TYR A 136 15.82 10.17 2.32
CA TYR A 136 15.39 8.85 2.83
C TYR A 136 15.01 8.93 4.32
N GLN A 137 15.83 9.62 5.12
CA GLN A 137 15.51 9.84 6.54
C GLN A 137 14.14 10.52 6.71
N ARG A 138 13.88 11.59 5.95
CA ARG A 138 12.57 12.28 5.97
C ARG A 138 11.43 11.34 5.63
N GLN A 139 11.58 10.52 4.57
CA GLN A 139 10.55 9.55 4.17
C GLN A 139 10.28 8.51 5.27
N ILE A 140 11.31 8.01 5.94
CA ILE A 140 11.16 7.06 7.05
C ILE A 140 10.44 7.70 8.25
N GLU A 141 10.73 8.95 8.58
CA GLU A 141 10.04 9.69 9.63
C GLU A 141 8.55 9.89 9.28
N GLU A 142 8.25 10.24 8.03
CA GLU A 142 6.87 10.38 7.54
C GLU A 142 6.10 9.05 7.62
N LEU A 143 6.72 7.93 7.21
CA LEU A 143 6.12 6.60 7.35
C LEU A 143 5.89 6.21 8.81
N GLY A 144 6.83 6.51 9.70
CA GLY A 144 6.66 6.27 11.14
C GLY A 144 5.46 7.01 11.70
N ASN A 145 5.34 8.29 11.39
CA ASN A 145 4.20 9.12 11.78
C ASN A 145 2.89 8.59 11.19
N PHE A 146 2.92 8.11 9.94
CA PHE A 146 1.77 7.50 9.29
C PHE A 146 1.30 6.22 10.01
N VAL A 147 2.22 5.32 10.40
CA VAL A 147 1.88 4.11 11.17
C VAL A 147 1.21 4.47 12.49
N LEU A 148 1.77 5.42 13.25
CA LEU A 148 1.20 5.88 14.52
C LEU A 148 -0.19 6.49 14.34
N ALA A 149 -0.41 7.27 13.29
CA ALA A 149 -1.71 7.86 12.99
C ALA A 149 -2.78 6.83 12.55
N ARG A 150 -2.37 5.68 12.02
CA ARG A 150 -3.26 4.66 11.44
C ARG A 150 -3.44 3.41 12.30
N THR A 151 -2.75 3.35 13.44
CA THR A 151 -2.80 2.21 14.37
C THR A 151 -3.08 2.68 15.79
N LYS A 152 -3.22 1.73 16.71
CA LYS A 152 -3.31 1.99 18.16
C LYS A 152 -2.00 1.64 18.88
N ILE A 153 -0.91 1.47 18.13
CA ILE A 153 0.41 1.19 18.69
C ILE A 153 0.84 2.38 19.56
N PRO A 154 1.19 2.19 20.84
CA PRO A 154 1.75 3.26 21.67
C PRO A 154 3.09 3.74 21.11
N ASN A 155 3.36 5.05 21.25
CA ASN A 155 4.55 5.68 20.67
C ASN A 155 5.84 5.07 21.22
N ASP A 156 5.92 4.81 22.50
CA ASP A 156 7.06 4.18 23.18
C ASP A 156 7.34 2.76 22.63
N VAL A 157 6.31 1.95 22.43
CA VAL A 157 6.41 0.62 21.82
C VAL A 157 6.86 0.72 20.37
N PHE A 158 6.33 1.69 19.62
CA PHE A 158 6.74 1.92 18.23
C PHE A 158 8.22 2.29 18.12
N GLU A 159 8.69 3.24 18.93
CA GLU A 159 10.08 3.69 18.93
C GLU A 159 11.06 2.56 19.31
N GLU A 160 10.69 1.70 20.26
CA GLU A 160 11.49 0.54 20.67
C GLU A 160 11.70 -0.46 19.52
N HIS A 161 10.68 -0.71 18.70
CA HIS A 161 10.68 -1.78 17.72
C HIS A 161 10.95 -1.33 16.29
N PHE A 162 10.65 -0.09 15.95
CA PHE A 162 10.71 0.38 14.55
C PHE A 162 12.13 0.35 13.92
N SER A 163 13.17 0.25 14.73
CA SER A 163 14.56 0.14 14.27
C SER A 163 14.98 -1.28 13.86
N THR A 164 14.14 -2.27 14.09
CA THR A 164 14.37 -3.69 13.78
C THR A 164 13.22 -4.25 12.95
N ASP A 165 13.36 -5.49 12.47
CA ASP A 165 12.24 -6.20 11.85
C ASP A 165 11.23 -6.57 12.94
N TRP A 166 10.09 -5.93 12.90
CA TRP A 166 9.03 -6.09 13.89
C TRP A 166 7.83 -6.82 13.29
N TYR A 167 7.67 -8.07 13.67
CA TYR A 167 6.55 -8.93 13.27
C TYR A 167 5.39 -8.79 14.25
N LEU A 168 4.17 -8.68 13.71
CA LEU A 168 2.91 -8.49 14.42
C LEU A 168 1.87 -9.51 13.94
#